data_9c03d5e6f0afdf4ca26bd37ff458949a
#
_entry.id   9c03d5e6f0afdf4ca26bd37ff458949a
#
_cell.length_a   1.000
_cell.length_b   1.000
_cell.length_c   1.000
_cell.angle_alpha   90.00
_cell.angle_beta   90.00
_cell.angle_gamma   90.00
#
_symmetry.space_group_name_H-M   'P 1'
#
loop_
_entity.id
_entity.type
_entity.pdbx_description
1 polymer ?
#
loop_
_entity_poly.entity_id
_entity_poly.type
_entity_poly.pdbx_seq_one_letter_code
_entity_poly.pdbx_strand_id
1 'polypeptide(L)'
;MLIVFFRAVILYILIVISIRLMGKRQIGELQPSELVITLLLSNIATLPIEDMTIPMSMGIVPIFTLVCLDVILSHCSLKFRGLRKLICGSPKIVVSRGIIDQKQLKDLRFSADDLLESLRSMGIFDINEVQLAVVETTGKISVYQKAQFRPVNNGGMGIKGSQADPPQLVVDNGRIIYSALGLIGKDEKWLMKKLGEKGMPLKDVYICT
;
A
#
# COMPACT_ATOMS: atom_id res chain seq x y z
N MET A 1 -34.94 -15.79 0.47
CA MET A 1 -34.33 -14.62 -0.21
C MET A 1 -33.95 -13.50 0.75
N LEU A 2 -34.87 -12.95 1.55
CA LEU A 2 -34.56 -11.83 2.48
C LEU A 2 -33.47 -12.18 3.51
N ILE A 3 -33.52 -13.41 4.07
CA ILE A 3 -32.52 -13.89 5.04
C ILE A 3 -31.11 -13.96 4.43
N VAL A 4 -31.00 -14.45 3.19
CA VAL A 4 -29.71 -14.49 2.47
C VAL A 4 -29.15 -13.08 2.26
N PHE A 5 -30.04 -12.14 1.90
CA PHE A 5 -29.67 -10.74 1.75
C PHE A 5 -29.08 -10.14 3.05
N PHE A 6 -29.77 -10.34 4.19
CA PHE A 6 -29.23 -9.82 5.47
C PHE A 6 -27.93 -10.52 5.89
N ARG A 7 -27.81 -11.84 5.67
CA ARG A 7 -26.56 -12.56 5.92
C ARG A 7 -25.42 -11.99 5.11
N ALA A 8 -25.62 -11.76 3.81
CA ALA A 8 -24.63 -11.20 2.93
C ALA A 8 -24.19 -9.78 3.37
N VAL A 9 -25.15 -8.91 3.73
CA VAL A 9 -24.85 -7.55 4.21
C VAL A 9 -24.03 -7.58 5.50
N ILE A 10 -24.42 -8.42 6.47
CA ILE A 10 -23.72 -8.53 7.76
C ILE A 10 -22.26 -9.01 7.54
N LEU A 11 -22.09 -10.07 6.73
CA LEU A 11 -20.77 -10.63 6.45
C LEU A 11 -19.90 -9.67 5.63
N TYR A 12 -20.49 -8.95 4.67
CA TYR A 12 -19.78 -7.90 3.94
C TYR A 12 -19.24 -6.82 4.88
N ILE A 13 -20.08 -6.29 5.76
CA ILE A 13 -19.68 -5.29 6.76
C ILE A 13 -18.58 -5.85 7.66
N LEU A 14 -18.73 -7.10 8.12
CA LEU A 14 -17.72 -7.77 8.96
C LEU A 14 -16.37 -7.87 8.24
N ILE A 15 -16.36 -8.31 6.97
CA ILE A 15 -15.13 -8.41 6.17
C ILE A 15 -14.47 -7.04 5.97
N VAL A 16 -15.25 -6.01 5.62
CA VAL A 16 -14.71 -4.64 5.44
C VAL A 16 -14.07 -4.12 6.72
N ILE A 17 -14.73 -4.33 7.87
CA ILE A 17 -14.17 -3.98 9.19
C ILE A 17 -12.90 -4.79 9.47
N SER A 18 -12.92 -6.10 9.19
CA SER A 18 -11.78 -7.01 9.37
C SER A 18 -10.56 -6.56 8.57
N ILE A 19 -10.72 -6.30 7.28
CA ILE A 19 -9.64 -5.80 6.41
C ILE A 19 -9.11 -4.44 6.93
N ARG A 20 -9.98 -3.58 7.41
CA ARG A 20 -9.59 -2.28 7.97
C ARG A 20 -8.80 -2.40 9.28
N LEU A 21 -9.13 -3.39 10.13
CA LEU A 21 -8.41 -3.68 11.38
C LEU A 21 -7.01 -4.25 11.11
N MET A 22 -6.85 -5.08 10.07
CA MET A 22 -5.57 -5.64 9.66
C MET A 22 -4.59 -4.60 9.12
N GLY A 23 -5.07 -3.40 8.76
CA GLY A 23 -4.24 -2.23 8.47
C GLY A 23 -4.17 -1.80 7.01
N LYS A 24 -3.50 -0.66 6.76
CA LYS A 24 -3.45 -0.02 5.43
C LYS A 24 -2.50 -0.70 4.43
N ARG A 25 -1.66 -1.64 4.87
CA ARG A 25 -0.67 -2.32 4.00
C ARG A 25 -1.32 -3.19 2.94
N GLN A 26 -2.54 -3.69 3.20
CA GLN A 26 -3.22 -4.64 2.33
C GLN A 26 -3.68 -4.08 0.98
N ILE A 27 -3.80 -2.76 0.84
CA ILE A 27 -4.42 -2.14 -0.35
C ILE A 27 -3.39 -1.90 -1.47
N GLY A 28 -2.10 -1.83 -1.15
CA GLY A 28 -1.05 -1.49 -2.12
C GLY A 28 -0.22 -2.67 -2.63
N GLU A 29 0.27 -3.50 -1.72
CA GLU A 29 1.14 -4.65 -2.03
C GLU A 29 0.90 -5.76 -1.01
N LEU A 30 0.06 -6.72 -1.36
CA LEU A 30 -0.25 -7.87 -0.50
C LEU A 30 1.03 -8.71 -0.27
N GLN A 31 1.36 -8.94 0.98
CA GLN A 31 2.33 -9.99 1.33
C GLN A 31 1.69 -11.37 1.13
N PRO A 32 2.47 -12.42 0.87
CA PRO A 32 1.92 -13.77 0.67
C PRO A 32 1.05 -14.25 1.84
N SER A 33 1.39 -13.91 3.08
CA SER A 33 0.59 -14.23 4.27
C SER A 33 -0.76 -13.50 4.29
N GLU A 34 -0.79 -12.23 3.89
CA GLU A 34 -2.00 -11.43 3.82
C GLU A 34 -2.96 -11.94 2.72
N LEU A 35 -2.40 -12.39 1.58
CA LEU A 35 -3.17 -13.02 0.52
C LEU A 35 -3.88 -14.28 1.02
N VAL A 36 -3.16 -15.15 1.73
CA VAL A 36 -3.72 -16.39 2.30
C VAL A 36 -4.89 -16.08 3.23
N ILE A 37 -4.73 -15.12 4.14
CA ILE A 37 -5.79 -14.73 5.07
C ILE A 37 -6.99 -14.17 4.31
N THR A 38 -6.78 -13.32 3.30
CA THR A 38 -7.88 -12.75 2.50
C THR A 38 -8.67 -13.84 1.78
N LEU A 39 -7.99 -14.85 1.22
CA LEU A 39 -8.65 -15.99 0.58
C LEU A 39 -9.43 -16.84 1.59
N LEU A 40 -8.86 -17.09 2.77
CA LEU A 40 -9.56 -17.83 3.85
C LEU A 40 -10.79 -17.07 4.34
N LEU A 41 -10.69 -15.76 4.55
CA LEU A 41 -11.83 -14.92 4.94
C LEU A 41 -12.97 -14.99 3.90
N SER A 42 -12.61 -14.91 2.61
CA SER A 42 -13.59 -15.02 1.53
C SER A 42 -14.31 -16.37 1.55
N ASN A 43 -13.57 -17.48 1.62
CA ASN A 43 -14.14 -18.83 1.64
C ASN A 43 -15.02 -19.07 2.87
N ILE A 44 -14.58 -18.64 4.06
CA ILE A 44 -15.37 -18.81 5.30
C ILE A 44 -16.66 -18.01 5.24
N ALA A 45 -16.65 -16.81 4.66
CA ALA A 45 -17.82 -15.96 4.56
C ALA A 45 -18.89 -16.51 3.60
N THR A 46 -18.50 -17.29 2.59
CA THR A 46 -19.48 -17.87 1.64
C THR A 46 -20.30 -18.99 2.25
N LEU A 47 -19.76 -19.77 3.19
CA LEU A 47 -20.44 -20.93 3.78
C LEU A 47 -21.83 -20.61 4.35
N PRO A 48 -22.02 -19.63 5.26
CA PRO A 48 -23.34 -19.33 5.79
C PRO A 48 -24.25 -18.56 4.82
N ILE A 49 -23.75 -18.16 3.65
CA ILE A 49 -24.54 -17.55 2.58
C ILE A 49 -25.12 -18.65 1.67
N GLU A 50 -24.30 -19.64 1.31
CA GLU A 50 -24.66 -20.73 0.41
C GLU A 50 -25.60 -21.74 1.06
N ASP A 51 -25.35 -22.09 2.32
CA ASP A 51 -26.17 -23.05 3.07
C ASP A 51 -26.86 -22.39 4.26
N MET A 52 -28.16 -22.33 4.18
CA MET A 52 -29.07 -21.77 5.22
C MET A 52 -29.06 -22.57 6.52
N THR A 53 -28.66 -23.85 6.49
CA THR A 53 -28.57 -24.70 7.67
C THR A 53 -27.36 -24.37 8.53
N ILE A 54 -26.35 -23.73 7.94
CA ILE A 54 -25.15 -23.29 8.64
C ILE A 54 -25.46 -22.01 9.43
N PRO A 55 -25.26 -22.01 10.76
CA PRO A 55 -25.48 -20.81 11.55
C PRO A 55 -24.42 -19.73 11.24
N MET A 56 -24.82 -18.47 11.31
CA MET A 56 -23.94 -17.31 11.06
C MET A 56 -22.66 -17.33 11.92
N SER A 57 -22.73 -17.87 13.13
CA SER A 57 -21.57 -17.98 14.02
C SER A 57 -20.42 -18.79 13.44
N MET A 58 -20.71 -19.79 12.59
CA MET A 58 -19.67 -20.58 11.90
C MET A 58 -18.88 -19.78 10.85
N GLY A 59 -19.42 -18.67 10.38
CA GLY A 59 -18.68 -17.70 9.57
C GLY A 59 -17.98 -16.64 10.43
N ILE A 60 -18.71 -16.04 11.36
CA ILE A 60 -18.26 -14.89 12.15
C ILE A 60 -17.07 -15.25 13.08
N VAL A 61 -17.17 -16.37 13.81
CA VAL A 61 -16.12 -16.77 14.77
C VAL A 61 -14.78 -17.05 14.13
N PRO A 62 -14.67 -17.85 13.06
CA PRO A 62 -13.39 -18.07 12.40
C PRO A 62 -12.82 -16.80 11.76
N ILE A 63 -13.65 -15.95 11.15
CA ILE A 63 -13.24 -14.65 10.61
C ILE A 63 -12.57 -13.81 11.70
N PHE A 64 -13.26 -13.64 12.84
CA PHE A 64 -12.74 -12.88 13.96
C PHE A 64 -11.44 -13.46 14.52
N THR A 65 -11.37 -14.80 14.62
CA THR A 65 -10.16 -15.50 15.08
C THR A 65 -8.96 -15.24 14.16
N LEU A 66 -9.15 -15.34 12.83
CA LEU A 66 -8.09 -15.06 11.86
C LEU A 66 -7.62 -13.61 11.92
N VAL A 67 -8.56 -12.66 12.02
CA VAL A 67 -8.22 -11.24 12.15
C VAL A 67 -7.43 -10.96 13.43
N CYS A 68 -7.85 -11.52 14.57
CA CYS A 68 -7.12 -11.39 15.83
C CYS A 68 -5.71 -11.98 15.73
N LEU A 69 -5.57 -13.17 15.14
CA LEU A 69 -4.28 -13.81 14.89
C LEU A 69 -3.37 -12.94 14.04
N ASP A 70 -3.88 -12.40 12.93
CA ASP A 70 -3.10 -11.53 12.04
C ASP A 70 -2.63 -10.26 12.75
N VAL A 71 -3.51 -9.59 13.46
CA VAL A 71 -3.17 -8.38 14.26
C VAL A 71 -2.10 -8.70 15.30
N ILE A 72 -2.21 -9.82 16.02
CA ILE A 72 -1.23 -10.26 17.00
C ILE A 72 0.11 -10.56 16.32
N LEU A 73 0.11 -11.34 15.23
CA LEU A 73 1.31 -11.69 14.47
C LEU A 73 1.98 -10.44 13.89
N SER A 74 1.19 -9.51 13.35
CA SER A 74 1.68 -8.24 12.85
C SER A 74 2.35 -7.43 13.95
N HIS A 75 1.72 -7.30 15.12
CA HIS A 75 2.30 -6.60 16.27
C HIS A 75 3.57 -7.27 16.78
N CYS A 76 3.57 -8.60 16.92
CA CYS A 76 4.75 -9.38 17.31
C CYS A 76 5.89 -9.22 16.28
N SER A 77 5.59 -9.19 14.98
CA SER A 77 6.59 -9.02 13.93
C SER A 77 7.29 -7.66 13.96
N LEU A 78 6.61 -6.63 14.46
CA LEU A 78 7.24 -5.31 14.70
C LEU A 78 8.29 -5.39 15.81
N LYS A 79 8.04 -6.14 16.86
CA LYS A 79 8.92 -6.27 18.04
C LYS A 79 10.04 -7.29 17.83
N PHE A 80 9.75 -8.40 17.15
CA PHE A 80 10.70 -9.52 16.99
C PHE A 80 11.17 -9.67 15.55
N ARG A 81 12.43 -9.27 15.27
CA ARG A 81 13.05 -9.38 13.94
C ARG A 81 13.10 -10.81 13.39
N GLY A 82 13.31 -11.82 14.25
CA GLY A 82 13.32 -13.22 13.85
C GLY A 82 11.98 -13.69 13.32
N LEU A 83 10.89 -13.37 14.03
CA LEU A 83 9.52 -13.68 13.62
C LEU A 83 9.16 -12.99 12.29
N ARG A 84 9.51 -11.71 12.16
CA ARG A 84 9.30 -10.98 10.90
C ARG A 84 10.03 -11.62 9.72
N LYS A 85 11.30 -12.05 9.91
CA LYS A 85 12.06 -12.73 8.88
C LYS A 85 11.46 -14.08 8.50
N LEU A 86 10.86 -14.79 9.46
CA LEU A 86 10.21 -16.07 9.23
C LEU A 86 8.89 -15.89 8.44
N ILE A 87 8.07 -14.90 8.78
CA ILE A 87 6.75 -14.70 8.19
C ILE A 87 6.84 -13.94 6.85
N CYS A 88 7.55 -12.82 6.85
CA CYS A 88 7.62 -11.92 5.69
C CYS A 88 8.84 -12.19 4.79
N GLY A 89 9.80 -13.00 5.23
CA GLY A 89 11.07 -13.13 4.54
C GLY A 89 12.02 -11.94 4.78
N SER A 90 13.02 -11.82 3.92
CA SER A 90 13.97 -10.71 3.92
C SER A 90 14.35 -10.33 2.50
N PRO A 91 14.53 -9.04 2.19
CA PRO A 91 15.03 -8.61 0.90
C PRO A 91 16.39 -9.25 0.58
N LYS A 92 16.63 -9.56 -0.69
CA LYS A 92 17.84 -10.22 -1.17
C LYS A 92 18.51 -9.39 -2.26
N ILE A 93 19.80 -9.11 -2.07
CA ILE A 93 20.60 -8.41 -3.08
C ILE A 93 20.93 -9.41 -4.20
N VAL A 94 20.51 -9.10 -5.42
CA VAL A 94 20.73 -9.94 -6.62
C VAL A 94 21.71 -9.31 -7.61
N VAL A 95 21.90 -7.99 -7.54
CA VAL A 95 22.95 -7.29 -8.27
C VAL A 95 23.69 -6.38 -7.31
N SER A 96 25.02 -6.45 -7.33
CA SER A 96 25.88 -5.55 -6.56
C SER A 96 27.01 -5.04 -7.45
N ARG A 97 27.16 -3.71 -7.55
CA ARG A 97 28.16 -3.01 -8.39
C ARG A 97 28.11 -3.44 -9.87
N GLY A 98 26.93 -3.75 -10.40
CA GLY A 98 26.73 -4.24 -11.75
C GLY A 98 27.02 -5.74 -11.96
N ILE A 99 27.36 -6.47 -10.89
CA ILE A 99 27.63 -7.92 -10.94
C ILE A 99 26.40 -8.66 -10.41
N ILE A 100 25.90 -9.63 -11.20
CA ILE A 100 24.76 -10.47 -10.83
C ILE A 100 25.22 -11.57 -9.87
N ASP A 101 24.53 -11.71 -8.74
CA ASP A 101 24.70 -12.85 -7.84
C ASP A 101 23.82 -14.02 -8.30
N GLN A 102 24.41 -14.92 -9.10
CA GLN A 102 23.72 -16.08 -9.65
C GLN A 102 23.23 -17.04 -8.57
N LYS A 103 23.92 -17.14 -7.43
CA LYS A 103 23.53 -17.99 -6.31
C LYS A 103 22.24 -17.47 -5.68
N GLN A 104 22.18 -16.17 -5.40
CA GLN A 104 20.98 -15.54 -4.84
C GLN A 104 19.78 -15.66 -5.78
N LEU A 105 19.96 -15.50 -7.09
CA LEU A 105 18.88 -15.71 -8.07
C LEU A 105 18.35 -17.14 -8.02
N LYS A 106 19.25 -18.14 -8.01
CA LYS A 106 18.85 -19.56 -7.90
C LYS A 106 18.10 -19.86 -6.61
N ASP A 107 18.58 -19.34 -5.46
CA ASP A 107 17.94 -19.53 -4.17
C ASP A 107 16.53 -18.94 -4.12
N LEU A 108 16.32 -17.84 -4.84
CA LEU A 108 15.01 -17.19 -5.02
C LEU A 108 14.15 -17.83 -6.12
N ARG A 109 14.67 -18.80 -6.88
CA ARG A 109 14.02 -19.35 -8.09
C ARG A 109 13.67 -18.28 -9.12
N PHE A 110 14.54 -17.28 -9.24
CA PHE A 110 14.41 -16.14 -10.10
C PHE A 110 15.36 -16.28 -11.27
N SER A 111 14.84 -16.26 -12.50
CA SER A 111 15.66 -16.41 -13.69
C SER A 111 16.36 -15.10 -14.08
N ALA A 112 17.34 -15.20 -14.95
CA ALA A 112 17.96 -14.01 -15.53
C ALA A 112 16.96 -13.20 -16.38
N ASP A 113 16.03 -13.90 -17.05
CA ASP A 113 14.99 -13.26 -17.86
C ASP A 113 14.01 -12.46 -16.99
N ASP A 114 13.60 -13.00 -15.83
CA ASP A 114 12.74 -12.29 -14.86
C ASP A 114 13.44 -11.01 -14.34
N LEU A 115 14.76 -11.10 -14.09
CA LEU A 115 15.54 -9.93 -13.68
C LEU A 115 15.54 -8.86 -14.79
N LEU A 116 15.86 -9.25 -16.02
CA LEU A 116 15.91 -8.32 -17.15
C LEU A 116 14.54 -7.74 -17.49
N GLU A 117 13.48 -8.53 -17.41
CA GLU A 117 12.09 -8.06 -17.57
C GLU A 117 11.74 -7.01 -16.52
N SER A 118 12.07 -7.29 -15.26
CA SER A 118 11.82 -6.34 -14.17
C SER A 118 12.61 -5.04 -14.35
N LEU A 119 13.86 -5.11 -14.83
CA LEU A 119 14.67 -3.92 -15.14
C LEU A 119 14.05 -3.10 -16.28
N ARG A 120 13.62 -3.78 -17.37
CA ARG A 120 12.95 -3.12 -18.51
C ARG A 120 11.65 -2.42 -18.09
N SER A 121 10.87 -3.02 -17.18
CA SER A 121 9.66 -2.40 -16.67
C SER A 121 9.91 -1.07 -15.97
N MET A 122 11.14 -0.85 -15.46
CA MET A 122 11.59 0.39 -14.84
C MET A 122 12.33 1.33 -15.82
N GLY A 123 12.36 0.97 -17.13
CA GLY A 123 13.08 1.75 -18.15
C GLY A 123 14.59 1.53 -18.20
N ILE A 124 15.10 0.48 -17.52
CA ILE A 124 16.52 0.14 -17.50
C ILE A 124 16.74 -1.03 -18.44
N PHE A 125 17.41 -0.77 -19.57
CA PHE A 125 17.66 -1.77 -20.61
C PHE A 125 19.06 -2.38 -20.54
N ASP A 126 20.00 -1.71 -19.91
CA ASP A 126 21.37 -2.20 -19.71
C ASP A 126 21.63 -2.50 -18.23
N ILE A 127 21.97 -3.76 -17.93
CA ILE A 127 22.35 -4.20 -16.58
C ILE A 127 23.58 -3.43 -16.05
N ASN A 128 24.42 -2.94 -16.95
CA ASN A 128 25.60 -2.14 -16.59
C ASN A 128 25.24 -0.78 -15.94
N GLU A 129 24.01 -0.31 -16.12
CA GLU A 129 23.53 0.91 -15.43
C GLU A 129 23.22 0.66 -13.96
N VAL A 130 23.05 -0.61 -13.55
CA VAL A 130 22.62 -1.00 -12.21
C VAL A 130 23.82 -0.99 -11.25
N GLN A 131 23.71 -0.23 -10.17
CA GLN A 131 24.66 -0.27 -9.05
C GLN A 131 24.26 -1.35 -8.03
N LEU A 132 22.96 -1.42 -7.72
CA LEU A 132 22.38 -2.36 -6.77
C LEU A 132 20.97 -2.75 -7.25
N ALA A 133 20.64 -4.04 -7.20
CA ALA A 133 19.28 -4.50 -7.34
C ALA A 133 18.94 -5.45 -6.18
N VAL A 134 17.76 -5.24 -5.60
CA VAL A 134 17.25 -5.98 -4.45
C VAL A 134 15.89 -6.57 -4.79
N VAL A 135 15.73 -7.88 -4.62
CA VAL A 135 14.40 -8.52 -4.65
C VAL A 135 13.77 -8.34 -3.29
N GLU A 136 12.66 -7.63 -3.27
CA GLU A 136 11.89 -7.36 -2.05
C GLU A 136 11.09 -8.59 -1.61
N THR A 137 10.55 -8.54 -0.41
CA THR A 137 9.71 -9.63 0.14
C THR A 137 8.40 -9.82 -0.62
N THR A 138 7.96 -8.84 -1.38
CA THR A 138 6.80 -8.91 -2.28
C THR A 138 7.12 -9.53 -3.65
N GLY A 139 8.40 -9.83 -3.92
CA GLY A 139 8.88 -10.32 -5.21
C GLY A 139 9.20 -9.21 -6.22
N LYS A 140 8.91 -7.95 -5.91
CA LYS A 140 9.32 -6.81 -6.75
C LYS A 140 10.81 -6.55 -6.65
N ILE A 141 11.39 -5.95 -7.67
CA ILE A 141 12.78 -5.51 -7.67
C ILE A 141 12.87 -4.02 -7.40
N SER A 142 13.71 -3.66 -6.44
CA SER A 142 14.14 -2.27 -6.20
C SER A 142 15.52 -2.07 -6.80
N VAL A 143 15.67 -1.03 -7.61
CA VAL A 143 16.93 -0.76 -8.34
C VAL A 143 17.53 0.59 -7.95
N TYR A 144 18.82 0.59 -7.74
CA TYR A 144 19.63 1.79 -7.57
C TYR A 144 20.65 1.87 -8.70
N GLN A 145 20.47 2.84 -9.58
CA GLN A 145 21.36 3.04 -10.73
C GLN A 145 22.70 3.66 -10.34
N LYS A 146 23.73 3.42 -11.15
CA LYS A 146 25.02 4.12 -11.05
C LYS A 146 24.84 5.64 -11.21
N ALA A 147 25.68 6.42 -10.58
CA ALA A 147 25.52 7.87 -10.50
C ALA A 147 25.32 8.57 -11.85
N GLN A 148 26.02 8.11 -12.88
CA GLN A 148 26.00 8.67 -14.24
C GLN A 148 24.68 8.43 -14.99
N PHE A 149 23.87 7.43 -14.57
CA PHE A 149 22.59 7.08 -15.20
C PHE A 149 21.38 7.55 -14.41
N ARG A 150 21.61 8.16 -13.24
CA ARG A 150 20.51 8.68 -12.43
C ARG A 150 19.96 9.97 -13.01
N PRO A 151 18.64 10.21 -12.86
CA PRO A 151 18.06 11.51 -13.19
C PRO A 151 18.79 12.62 -12.44
N VAL A 152 19.11 13.69 -13.13
CA VAL A 152 19.67 14.89 -12.50
C VAL A 152 18.59 15.55 -11.67
N ASN A 153 18.93 15.89 -10.42
CA ASN A 153 18.04 16.61 -9.53
C ASN A 153 18.58 18.04 -9.26
N ASN A 154 17.73 18.89 -8.69
CA ASN A 154 18.10 20.29 -8.41
C ASN A 154 19.35 20.41 -7.57
N GLY A 155 19.56 19.50 -6.59
CA GLY A 155 20.75 19.49 -5.76
C GLY A 155 22.01 19.16 -6.55
N GLY A 156 21.96 18.19 -7.47
CA GLY A 156 23.05 17.81 -8.38
C GLY A 156 23.39 18.91 -9.38
N MET A 157 22.43 19.77 -9.73
CA MET A 157 22.60 20.94 -10.60
C MET A 157 23.00 22.22 -9.82
N GLY A 158 23.09 22.14 -8.50
CA GLY A 158 23.36 23.34 -7.67
C GLY A 158 22.21 24.35 -7.62
N ILE A 159 21.02 23.98 -8.10
CA ILE A 159 19.83 24.85 -8.12
C ILE A 159 19.24 24.86 -6.72
N LYS A 160 19.20 26.01 -6.08
CA LYS A 160 18.48 26.24 -4.83
C LYS A 160 16.99 26.33 -5.13
N GLY A 161 16.27 25.24 -4.90
CA GLY A 161 14.81 25.21 -5.01
C GLY A 161 14.13 25.75 -3.75
N SER A 162 12.92 26.28 -3.91
CA SER A 162 12.03 26.54 -2.77
C SER A 162 11.54 25.20 -2.21
N GLN A 163 11.67 25.01 -0.90
CA GLN A 163 11.03 23.90 -0.18
C GLN A 163 9.57 24.30 0.12
N ALA A 164 8.77 24.45 -0.93
CA ALA A 164 7.33 24.64 -0.73
C ALA A 164 6.72 23.27 -0.38
N ASP A 165 5.86 23.26 0.63
CA ASP A 165 5.06 22.08 0.94
C ASP A 165 4.14 21.73 -0.22
N PRO A 166 3.85 20.44 -0.43
CA PRO A 166 2.92 20.02 -1.47
C PRO A 166 1.53 20.64 -1.22
N PRO A 167 0.79 21.00 -2.30
CA PRO A 167 -0.53 21.57 -2.16
C PRO A 167 -1.46 20.64 -1.36
N GLN A 168 -2.21 21.21 -0.42
CA GLN A 168 -3.15 20.49 0.43
C GLN A 168 -4.57 20.70 -0.06
N LEU A 169 -5.37 19.64 -0.14
CA LEU A 169 -6.78 19.72 -0.48
C LEU A 169 -7.55 20.39 0.66
N VAL A 170 -7.95 21.64 0.47
CA VAL A 170 -8.65 22.44 1.50
C VAL A 170 -10.17 22.51 1.31
N VAL A 171 -10.66 22.26 0.08
CA VAL A 171 -12.10 22.10 -0.21
C VAL A 171 -12.30 20.86 -1.07
N ASP A 172 -13.25 20.02 -0.70
CA ASP A 172 -13.74 18.87 -1.45
C ASP A 172 -15.27 18.93 -1.57
N ASN A 173 -15.80 18.98 -2.79
CA ASN A 173 -17.22 19.02 -3.08
C ASN A 173 -17.98 20.06 -2.24
N GLY A 174 -17.49 21.30 -2.18
CA GLY A 174 -18.10 22.39 -1.43
C GLY A 174 -17.95 22.28 0.09
N ARG A 175 -17.15 21.32 0.61
CA ARG A 175 -16.91 21.12 2.03
C ARG A 175 -15.49 21.48 2.40
N ILE A 176 -15.33 22.23 3.47
CA ILE A 176 -14.01 22.64 3.98
C ILE A 176 -13.37 21.49 4.74
N ILE A 177 -12.10 21.20 4.44
CA ILE A 177 -11.26 20.25 5.18
C ILE A 177 -10.43 21.05 6.19
N TYR A 178 -10.96 21.21 7.40
CA TYR A 178 -10.33 22.01 8.45
C TYR A 178 -8.94 21.52 8.87
N SER A 179 -8.73 20.20 8.83
CA SER A 179 -7.40 19.62 9.10
C SER A 179 -6.35 20.06 8.09
N ALA A 180 -6.72 20.18 6.82
CA ALA A 180 -5.83 20.66 5.77
C ALA A 180 -5.55 22.17 5.89
N LEU A 181 -6.55 22.98 6.25
CA LEU A 181 -6.36 24.39 6.56
C LEU A 181 -5.38 24.60 7.72
N GLY A 182 -5.52 23.78 8.78
CA GLY A 182 -4.59 23.80 9.92
C GLY A 182 -3.15 23.47 9.52
N LEU A 183 -2.94 22.52 8.60
CA LEU A 183 -1.60 22.15 8.10
C LEU A 183 -0.91 23.30 7.37
N ILE A 184 -1.66 24.10 6.59
CA ILE A 184 -1.12 25.26 5.87
C ILE A 184 -1.12 26.55 6.72
N GLY A 185 -1.50 26.46 8.02
CA GLY A 185 -1.54 27.61 8.92
C GLY A 185 -2.56 28.67 8.54
N LYS A 186 -3.67 28.28 7.90
CA LYS A 186 -4.74 29.17 7.46
C LYS A 186 -6.07 28.79 8.13
N ASP A 187 -6.98 29.76 8.17
CA ASP A 187 -8.32 29.63 8.74
C ASP A 187 -9.42 29.71 7.65
N GLU A 188 -10.63 29.42 8.07
CA GLU A 188 -11.81 29.50 7.20
C GLU A 188 -12.01 30.91 6.63
N LYS A 189 -11.72 31.96 7.43
CA LYS A 189 -11.88 33.37 7.00
C LYS A 189 -10.95 33.68 5.81
N TRP A 190 -9.71 33.19 5.88
CA TRP A 190 -8.76 33.31 4.77
C TRP A 190 -9.27 32.62 3.52
N LEU A 191 -9.80 31.38 3.65
CA LEU A 191 -10.34 30.62 2.53
C LEU A 191 -11.53 31.34 1.90
N MET A 192 -12.50 31.75 2.71
CA MET A 192 -13.68 32.48 2.23
C MET A 192 -13.32 33.80 1.54
N LYS A 193 -12.33 34.53 2.05
CA LYS A 193 -11.81 35.71 1.40
C LYS A 193 -11.23 35.39 0.00
N LYS A 194 -10.43 34.31 -0.10
CA LYS A 194 -9.83 33.88 -1.36
C LYS A 194 -10.86 33.42 -2.40
N LEU A 195 -11.90 32.72 -1.98
CA LEU A 195 -13.01 32.34 -2.85
C LEU A 195 -13.83 33.55 -3.29
N GLY A 196 -14.07 34.51 -2.37
CA GLY A 196 -14.73 35.78 -2.68
C GLY A 196 -13.97 36.64 -3.69
N GLU A 197 -12.62 36.69 -3.59
CA GLU A 197 -11.75 37.35 -4.57
C GLU A 197 -11.93 36.79 -6.00
N LYS A 198 -12.27 35.48 -6.10
CA LYS A 198 -12.53 34.79 -7.37
C LYS A 198 -14.02 34.78 -7.77
N GLY A 199 -14.91 35.35 -6.96
CA GLY A 199 -16.34 35.33 -7.18
C GLY A 199 -17.01 33.97 -7.14
N MET A 200 -16.35 32.97 -6.48
CA MET A 200 -16.82 31.59 -6.42
C MET A 200 -17.43 31.28 -5.06
N PRO A 201 -18.74 30.97 -4.97
CA PRO A 201 -19.33 30.52 -3.72
C PRO A 201 -18.81 29.13 -3.36
N LEU A 202 -18.57 28.85 -2.07
CA LEU A 202 -17.98 27.60 -1.58
C LEU A 202 -18.70 26.34 -2.11
N LYS A 203 -20.02 26.38 -2.22
CA LYS A 203 -20.86 25.26 -2.70
C LYS A 203 -20.55 24.82 -4.14
N ASP A 204 -20.02 25.75 -4.96
CA ASP A 204 -19.73 25.51 -6.37
C ASP A 204 -18.26 25.10 -6.59
N VAL A 205 -17.47 25.02 -5.50
CA VAL A 205 -16.07 24.59 -5.55
C VAL A 205 -15.99 23.07 -5.43
N TYR A 206 -15.63 22.41 -6.53
CA TYR A 206 -15.41 20.95 -6.52
C TYR A 206 -14.12 20.60 -5.78
N ILE A 207 -13.00 21.23 -6.15
CA ILE A 207 -11.68 21.02 -5.53
C ILE A 207 -10.99 22.39 -5.35
N CYS A 208 -10.37 22.61 -4.19
CA CYS A 208 -9.45 23.71 -3.93
C CYS A 208 -8.20 23.18 -3.20
N THR A 209 -7.03 23.49 -3.72
CA THR A 209 -5.73 23.16 -3.15
C THR A 209 -4.90 24.41 -2.89
#